data_c7f74196af4d79d9eedcb30f716a430a
#
_entry.id   c7f74196af4d79d9eedcb30f716a430a
#
_cell.length_a   1.000
_cell.length_b   1.000
_cell.length_c   1.000
_cell.angle_alpha   90.00
_cell.angle_beta   90.00
_cell.angle_gamma   90.00
#
_symmetry.space_group_name_H-M   'P 1'
#
loop_
_entity.id
_entity.type
_entity.pdbx_description
1 polymer ?
#
loop_
_entity_poly.entity_id
_entity_poly.type
_entity_poly.pdbx_seq_one_letter_code
_entity_poly.pdbx_strand_id
1 'polypeptide(L)'
;MIGLRMILIRAIVFLFFILFNCAFCIEQVSPPWGYVFNDWEGSPIDVIVYIPNGADENTRFLIVVPGASRDTQRFHASWLSSAKEDTFVVVTIGARREYYKDEYSYNAGNVIDSVNTKIKKEKWLFSAIEKIFNSVKNKYGFKTKKFYLFGHSAGGGFVHRYMLFMPDAPVEKAVAANPAFVTLPDYKTDYPFGVKNVLVSDSMIKKWFNSSLAIFLGAYDTGPRTKPLSNGPMARAQGPNCLSRGRLLYNEAKEEAKKRKSNFNWDLIIVPRVGHDNRLIAPYAKTYLFNNSNSTK
;
A
#
# COMPACT_ATOMS: atom_id res chain seq x y z
N MET A 1 9.42 9.16 -65.80
CA MET A 1 8.29 8.76 -64.95
C MET A 1 8.68 7.85 -63.75
N ILE A 2 9.81 7.16 -63.76
CA ILE A 2 10.25 6.25 -62.69
C ILE A 2 10.81 7.03 -61.45
N GLY A 3 11.48 8.18 -61.67
CA GLY A 3 12.08 8.95 -60.61
C GLY A 3 11.06 9.63 -59.63
N LEU A 4 9.92 10.05 -60.16
CA LEU A 4 8.89 10.75 -59.38
C LEU A 4 8.13 9.78 -58.42
N ARG A 5 7.96 8.54 -58.82
CA ARG A 5 7.33 7.50 -57.99
C ARG A 5 8.21 7.08 -56.80
N MET A 6 9.53 7.01 -56.96
CA MET A 6 10.45 6.68 -55.86
C MET A 6 10.56 7.78 -54.82
N ILE A 7 10.45 9.06 -55.19
CA ILE A 7 10.45 10.18 -54.27
C ILE A 7 9.15 10.20 -53.44
N LEU A 8 8.01 9.92 -54.09
CA LEU A 8 6.71 9.88 -53.41
C LEU A 8 6.62 8.73 -52.38
N ILE A 9 7.17 7.55 -52.72
CA ILE A 9 7.20 6.39 -51.81
C ILE A 9 8.13 6.66 -50.60
N ARG A 10 9.26 7.31 -50.80
CA ARG A 10 10.17 7.70 -49.69
C ARG A 10 9.56 8.78 -48.80
N ALA A 11 8.81 9.73 -49.36
CA ALA A 11 8.10 10.74 -48.56
C ALA A 11 6.94 10.14 -47.75
N ILE A 12 6.20 9.17 -48.30
CA ILE A 12 5.11 8.49 -47.60
C ILE A 12 5.66 7.60 -46.46
N VAL A 13 6.77 6.89 -46.70
CA VAL A 13 7.42 6.07 -45.66
C VAL A 13 8.00 6.96 -44.54
N PHE A 14 8.54 8.13 -44.88
CA PHE A 14 9.04 9.10 -43.89
C PHE A 14 7.90 9.75 -43.09
N LEU A 15 6.77 10.05 -43.73
CA LEU A 15 5.57 10.56 -43.06
C LEU A 15 4.93 9.48 -42.14
N PHE A 16 4.95 8.23 -42.55
CA PHE A 16 4.47 7.12 -41.71
C PHE A 16 5.38 6.87 -40.48
N PHE A 17 6.69 7.09 -40.61
CA PHE A 17 7.63 7.01 -39.48
C PHE A 17 7.50 8.16 -38.50
N ILE A 18 7.07 9.36 -38.96
CA ILE A 18 6.81 10.53 -38.08
C ILE A 18 5.48 10.38 -37.33
N LEU A 19 4.48 9.71 -37.93
CA LEU A 19 3.18 9.50 -37.28
C LEU A 19 3.18 8.35 -36.24
N PHE A 20 4.22 7.48 -36.21
CA PHE A 20 4.33 6.38 -35.25
C PHE A 20 5.20 6.73 -34.02
N ASN A 21 5.84 7.89 -33.98
CA ASN A 21 6.34 8.48 -32.75
C ASN A 21 5.25 9.30 -32.06
N CYS A 22 4.08 8.69 -31.82
CA CYS A 22 3.17 9.20 -30.81
C CYS A 22 3.90 9.00 -29.48
N ALA A 23 4.75 9.97 -29.13
CA ALA A 23 5.35 10.07 -27.82
C ALA A 23 4.22 9.87 -26.81
N PHE A 24 4.38 8.89 -25.94
CA PHE A 24 3.52 8.64 -24.82
C PHE A 24 3.53 9.93 -23.96
N CYS A 25 2.64 10.84 -24.29
CA CYS A 25 2.51 12.12 -23.60
C CYS A 25 1.67 11.83 -22.35
N ILE A 26 2.33 11.45 -21.25
CA ILE A 26 1.68 11.55 -19.95
C ILE A 26 1.39 13.04 -19.76
N GLU A 27 0.11 13.39 -19.76
CA GLU A 27 -0.33 14.74 -19.44
C GLU A 27 0.35 15.15 -18.12
N GLN A 28 1.18 16.20 -18.18
CA GLN A 28 1.92 16.65 -16.99
C GLN A 28 0.92 17.16 -15.96
N VAL A 29 0.65 16.35 -14.97
CA VAL A 29 -0.25 16.70 -13.87
C VAL A 29 0.55 17.51 -12.86
N SER A 30 0.34 18.83 -12.85
CA SER A 30 0.90 19.68 -11.80
C SER A 30 0.43 19.24 -10.42
N PRO A 31 1.35 19.07 -9.43
CA PRO A 31 0.96 18.62 -8.08
C PRO A 31 0.19 19.70 -7.30
N PRO A 32 -0.71 19.30 -6.37
CA PRO A 32 -1.25 17.96 -6.18
C PRO A 32 -2.61 17.83 -6.87
N TRP A 33 -2.73 16.85 -7.77
CA TRP A 33 -4.01 16.54 -8.38
C TRP A 33 -4.75 15.48 -7.57
N GLY A 34 -6.02 15.77 -7.22
CA GLY A 34 -6.87 14.89 -6.46
C GLY A 34 -8.25 14.71 -7.09
N TYR A 35 -8.84 13.55 -6.94
CA TYR A 35 -10.21 13.26 -7.37
C TYR A 35 -10.90 12.33 -6.37
N VAL A 36 -12.23 12.24 -6.51
CA VAL A 36 -13.03 11.29 -5.73
C VAL A 36 -13.25 10.03 -6.58
N PHE A 37 -12.77 8.90 -6.09
CA PHE A 37 -12.98 7.61 -6.72
C PHE A 37 -14.29 6.99 -6.25
N ASN A 38 -15.23 6.78 -7.19
CA ASN A 38 -16.57 6.25 -6.95
C ASN A 38 -16.86 4.99 -7.77
N ASP A 39 -15.94 4.57 -8.66
CA ASP A 39 -16.15 3.43 -9.56
C ASP A 39 -15.89 2.09 -8.85
N TRP A 40 -16.65 1.84 -7.79
CA TRP A 40 -16.62 0.61 -7.01
C TRP A 40 -17.86 0.52 -6.09
N GLU A 41 -18.07 -0.64 -5.45
CA GLU A 41 -19.28 -0.94 -4.67
C GLU A 41 -19.33 -0.30 -3.26
N GLY A 42 -18.24 0.31 -2.81
CA GLY A 42 -18.16 0.92 -1.48
C GLY A 42 -18.32 2.44 -1.50
N SER A 43 -18.03 3.07 -0.37
CA SER A 43 -18.14 4.52 -0.20
C SER A 43 -17.02 5.27 -0.93
N PRO A 44 -17.24 6.56 -1.28
CA PRO A 44 -16.27 7.40 -1.96
C PRO A 44 -14.88 7.44 -1.29
N ILE A 45 -13.82 7.47 -2.10
CA ILE A 45 -12.44 7.56 -1.65
C ILE A 45 -11.76 8.74 -2.35
N ASP A 46 -11.16 9.63 -1.57
CA ASP A 46 -10.29 10.66 -2.15
C ASP A 46 -8.99 10.02 -2.62
N VAL A 47 -8.54 10.38 -3.80
CA VAL A 47 -7.28 9.89 -4.36
C VAL A 47 -6.43 11.08 -4.76
N ILE A 48 -5.20 11.13 -4.27
CA ILE A 48 -4.20 12.11 -4.70
C ILE A 48 -3.13 11.35 -5.48
N VAL A 49 -2.81 11.86 -6.67
CA VAL A 49 -1.83 11.26 -7.58
C VAL A 49 -0.72 12.26 -7.86
N TYR A 50 0.52 11.81 -7.80
CA TYR A 50 1.69 12.50 -8.31
C TYR A 50 2.40 11.63 -9.35
N ILE A 51 2.59 12.19 -10.54
CA ILE A 51 3.33 11.57 -11.63
C ILE A 51 4.59 12.41 -11.84
N PRO A 52 5.79 11.87 -11.60
CA PRO A 52 7.03 12.64 -11.76
C PRO A 52 7.37 12.87 -13.22
N ASN A 53 8.10 13.96 -13.51
CA ASN A 53 8.69 14.18 -14.81
C ASN A 53 9.61 13.00 -15.16
N GLY A 54 9.59 12.56 -16.43
CA GLY A 54 10.36 11.41 -16.89
C GLY A 54 9.67 10.05 -16.62
N ALA A 55 8.44 10.04 -16.08
CA ALA A 55 7.65 8.82 -15.99
C ALA A 55 7.34 8.27 -17.38
N ASP A 56 7.44 6.95 -17.55
CA ASP A 56 7.09 6.20 -18.75
C ASP A 56 5.98 5.17 -18.47
N GLU A 57 5.59 4.41 -19.47
CA GLU A 57 4.53 3.41 -19.36
C GLU A 57 4.80 2.28 -18.35
N ASN A 58 6.06 2.05 -17.98
CA ASN A 58 6.50 1.00 -17.04
C ASN A 58 6.88 1.55 -15.66
N THR A 59 6.69 2.86 -15.46
CA THR A 59 7.02 3.51 -14.20
C THR A 59 6.31 2.84 -13.01
N ARG A 60 7.06 2.62 -11.93
CA ARG A 60 6.61 1.96 -10.70
C ARG A 60 5.57 2.78 -9.96
N PHE A 61 4.65 2.13 -9.26
CA PHE A 61 3.60 2.74 -8.46
C PHE A 61 3.78 2.47 -6.98
N LEU A 62 3.68 3.50 -6.15
CA LEU A 62 3.54 3.41 -4.71
C LEU A 62 2.14 3.83 -4.30
N ILE A 63 1.40 2.93 -3.65
CA ILE A 63 0.14 3.26 -2.98
C ILE A 63 0.42 3.54 -1.51
N VAL A 64 -0.04 4.69 -1.02
CA VAL A 64 0.17 5.17 0.34
C VAL A 64 -1.13 5.20 1.12
N VAL A 65 -1.14 4.54 2.28
CA VAL A 65 -2.30 4.48 3.20
C VAL A 65 -2.00 5.32 4.44
N PRO A 66 -2.74 6.42 4.66
CA PRO A 66 -2.54 7.31 5.79
C PRO A 66 -2.78 6.66 7.16
N GLY A 67 -2.25 7.30 8.20
CA GLY A 67 -2.52 6.94 9.59
C GLY A 67 -3.93 7.37 10.06
N ALA A 68 -4.19 7.25 11.36
CA ALA A 68 -5.50 7.56 11.96
C ALA A 68 -5.97 9.02 11.78
N SER A 69 -5.05 9.96 11.52
CA SER A 69 -5.43 11.34 11.19
C SER A 69 -6.23 11.45 9.89
N ARG A 70 -6.07 10.50 8.97
CA ARG A 70 -6.63 10.52 7.60
C ARG A 70 -6.13 11.73 6.78
N ASP A 71 -4.98 12.29 7.16
CA ASP A 71 -4.38 13.45 6.50
C ASP A 71 -3.67 12.99 5.20
N THR A 72 -4.46 12.86 4.15
CA THR A 72 -4.03 12.36 2.84
C THR A 72 -2.93 13.23 2.24
N GLN A 73 -3.06 14.57 2.36
CA GLN A 73 -2.08 15.51 1.80
C GLN A 73 -0.71 15.39 2.49
N ARG A 74 -0.67 15.37 3.82
CA ARG A 74 0.58 15.22 4.56
C ARG A 74 1.28 13.90 4.27
N PHE A 75 0.53 12.80 4.18
CA PHE A 75 1.09 11.50 3.82
C PHE A 75 1.59 11.48 2.38
N HIS A 76 0.85 12.08 1.46
CA HIS A 76 1.26 12.23 0.06
C HIS A 76 2.57 13.03 -0.04
N ALA A 77 2.63 14.20 0.59
CA ALA A 77 3.79 15.08 0.58
C ALA A 77 5.07 14.41 1.11
N SER A 78 4.96 13.45 2.03
CA SER A 78 6.11 12.71 2.57
C SER A 78 6.88 11.90 1.51
N TRP A 79 6.29 11.67 0.34
CA TRP A 79 6.87 10.85 -0.72
C TRP A 79 7.32 11.63 -1.95
N LEU A 80 6.92 12.92 -2.09
CA LEU A 80 7.12 13.68 -3.34
C LEU A 80 8.60 13.85 -3.71
N SER A 81 9.46 14.17 -2.73
CA SER A 81 10.90 14.29 -2.99
C SER A 81 11.50 12.99 -3.51
N SER A 82 11.20 11.89 -2.81
CA SER A 82 11.66 10.54 -3.22
C SER A 82 11.11 10.12 -4.58
N ALA A 83 9.85 10.44 -4.85
CA ALA A 83 9.21 10.11 -6.13
C ALA A 83 9.79 10.88 -7.30
N LYS A 84 10.18 12.14 -7.07
CA LYS A 84 10.88 12.97 -8.06
C LYS A 84 12.30 12.46 -8.32
N GLU A 85 13.00 12.04 -7.26
CA GLU A 85 14.38 11.54 -7.33
C GLU A 85 14.48 10.20 -8.07
N ASP A 86 13.61 9.23 -7.72
CA ASP A 86 13.70 7.84 -8.19
C ASP A 86 12.64 7.48 -9.25
N THR A 87 11.91 8.44 -9.75
CA THR A 87 10.89 8.31 -10.79
C THR A 87 9.88 7.19 -10.51
N PHE A 88 8.94 7.42 -9.58
CA PHE A 88 7.80 6.54 -9.33
C PHE A 88 6.51 7.34 -9.08
N VAL A 89 5.38 6.78 -9.48
CA VAL A 89 4.05 7.36 -9.27
C VAL A 89 3.65 7.17 -7.81
N VAL A 90 3.15 8.23 -7.16
CA VAL A 90 2.57 8.14 -5.81
C VAL A 90 1.07 8.28 -5.87
N VAL A 91 0.36 7.30 -5.35
CA VAL A 91 -1.10 7.30 -5.21
C VAL A 91 -1.43 7.23 -3.73
N THR A 92 -2.05 8.26 -3.17
CA THR A 92 -2.45 8.27 -1.75
C THR A 92 -3.95 8.21 -1.63
N ILE A 93 -4.46 7.24 -0.86
CA ILE A 93 -5.89 7.06 -0.63
C ILE A 93 -6.38 7.87 0.58
N GLY A 94 -7.55 8.50 0.46
CA GLY A 94 -8.20 9.30 1.49
C GLY A 94 -9.56 8.73 1.88
N ALA A 95 -9.59 7.88 2.90
CA ALA A 95 -10.82 7.31 3.43
C ALA A 95 -11.48 8.31 4.40
N ARG A 96 -12.44 9.12 3.93
CA ARG A 96 -13.10 10.17 4.72
C ARG A 96 -13.81 9.61 5.95
N ARG A 97 -13.72 10.32 7.08
CA ARG A 97 -14.32 9.88 8.34
C ARG A 97 -15.85 9.81 8.31
N GLU A 98 -16.51 10.51 7.43
CA GLU A 98 -17.97 10.45 7.26
C GLU A 98 -18.43 9.07 6.81
N TYR A 99 -17.62 8.36 6.00
CA TYR A 99 -17.90 7.01 5.49
C TYR A 99 -17.17 5.92 6.27
N TYR A 100 -15.93 6.19 6.68
CA TYR A 100 -15.05 5.23 7.35
C TYR A 100 -14.83 5.67 8.81
N LYS A 101 -15.87 5.53 9.64
CA LYS A 101 -15.98 6.19 10.96
C LYS A 101 -15.00 5.68 12.01
N ASP A 102 -14.71 4.39 11.98
CA ASP A 102 -13.97 3.67 13.01
C ASP A 102 -12.81 2.84 12.45
N GLU A 103 -12.15 2.05 13.32
CA GLU A 103 -11.08 1.14 12.91
C GLU A 103 -11.59 -0.03 12.05
N TYR A 104 -12.82 -0.52 12.24
CA TYR A 104 -13.38 -1.61 11.44
C TYR A 104 -13.57 -1.21 9.99
N SER A 105 -14.16 -0.05 9.79
CA SER A 105 -14.40 0.49 8.44
C SER A 105 -13.13 0.98 7.75
N TYR A 106 -12.06 1.32 8.50
CA TYR A 106 -10.80 1.81 7.93
C TYR A 106 -9.67 0.79 7.96
N ASN A 107 -8.89 0.78 9.05
CA ASN A 107 -7.64 0.02 9.10
C ASN A 107 -7.84 -1.49 9.26
N ALA A 108 -9.06 -1.93 9.59
CA ALA A 108 -9.49 -3.31 9.46
C ALA A 108 -10.19 -3.61 8.11
N GLY A 109 -10.15 -2.66 7.14
CA GLY A 109 -10.50 -2.90 5.74
C GLY A 109 -11.98 -3.05 5.43
N ASN A 110 -12.86 -2.74 6.37
CA ASN A 110 -14.32 -2.90 6.21
C ASN A 110 -14.75 -4.36 5.93
N VAL A 111 -14.09 -5.32 6.56
CA VAL A 111 -14.38 -6.76 6.40
C VAL A 111 -15.61 -7.16 7.21
N ILE A 112 -15.69 -6.61 8.43
CA ILE A 112 -16.85 -6.68 9.32
C ILE A 112 -17.08 -5.29 9.92
N ASP A 113 -18.26 -5.04 10.42
CA ASP A 113 -18.56 -3.83 11.22
C ASP A 113 -18.27 -4.05 12.72
N SER A 114 -18.52 -3.01 13.54
CA SER A 114 -18.26 -3.02 14.98
C SER A 114 -19.19 -3.96 15.77
N VAL A 115 -20.24 -4.50 15.14
CA VAL A 115 -21.16 -5.49 15.72
C VAL A 115 -21.01 -6.89 15.10
N ASN A 116 -19.87 -7.12 14.43
CA ASN A 116 -19.48 -8.37 13.77
C ASN A 116 -20.36 -8.77 12.56
N THR A 117 -21.06 -7.83 11.93
CA THR A 117 -21.74 -8.11 10.66
C THR A 117 -20.74 -8.21 9.53
N LYS A 118 -20.79 -9.30 8.77
CA LYS A 118 -19.90 -9.51 7.62
C LYS A 118 -20.28 -8.59 6.48
N ILE A 119 -19.29 -7.90 5.91
CA ILE A 119 -19.45 -7.02 4.76
C ILE A 119 -19.09 -7.81 3.50
N LYS A 120 -19.82 -7.61 2.40
CA LYS A 120 -19.49 -8.20 1.09
C LYS A 120 -18.13 -7.73 0.62
N LYS A 121 -17.33 -8.64 0.05
CA LYS A 121 -15.94 -8.38 -0.38
C LYS A 121 -15.83 -7.19 -1.33
N GLU A 122 -16.80 -7.01 -2.21
CA GLU A 122 -16.86 -5.90 -3.17
C GLU A 122 -16.91 -4.52 -2.50
N LYS A 123 -17.37 -4.46 -1.23
CA LYS A 123 -17.46 -3.27 -0.38
C LYS A 123 -16.30 -3.14 0.64
N TRP A 124 -15.37 -4.09 0.66
CA TRP A 124 -14.19 -3.96 1.52
C TRP A 124 -13.32 -2.81 1.03
N LEU A 125 -12.85 -1.98 1.93
CA LEU A 125 -11.89 -0.93 1.58
C LEU A 125 -10.60 -1.53 0.97
N PHE A 126 -10.26 -2.76 1.33
CA PHE A 126 -9.21 -3.53 0.68
C PHE A 126 -9.45 -3.71 -0.82
N SER A 127 -10.67 -3.99 -1.24
CA SER A 127 -11.02 -4.22 -2.66
C SER A 127 -10.90 -2.95 -3.51
N ALA A 128 -10.94 -1.76 -2.90
CA ALA A 128 -10.77 -0.51 -3.61
C ALA A 128 -9.32 -0.29 -4.10
N ILE A 129 -8.32 -0.82 -3.40
CA ILE A 129 -6.90 -0.54 -3.67
C ILE A 129 -6.52 -0.94 -5.11
N GLU A 130 -6.86 -2.16 -5.51
CA GLU A 130 -6.57 -2.64 -6.86
C GLU A 130 -7.39 -1.90 -7.92
N LYS A 131 -8.64 -1.57 -7.61
CA LYS A 131 -9.50 -0.79 -8.51
C LYS A 131 -8.94 0.63 -8.73
N ILE A 132 -8.46 1.29 -7.68
CA ILE A 132 -7.78 2.61 -7.76
C ILE A 132 -6.49 2.47 -8.58
N PHE A 133 -5.65 1.47 -8.32
CA PHE A 133 -4.44 1.21 -9.10
C PHE A 133 -4.76 1.09 -10.60
N ASN A 134 -5.74 0.25 -10.96
CA ASN A 134 -6.15 0.05 -12.35
C ASN A 134 -6.77 1.31 -12.96
N SER A 135 -7.55 2.08 -12.21
CA SER A 135 -8.14 3.35 -12.66
C SER A 135 -7.05 4.36 -13.03
N VAL A 136 -6.06 4.59 -12.13
CA VAL A 136 -4.95 5.51 -12.38
C VAL A 136 -4.09 5.01 -13.55
N LYS A 137 -3.75 3.73 -13.56
CA LYS A 137 -2.98 3.10 -14.62
C LYS A 137 -3.63 3.30 -16.00
N ASN A 138 -4.91 3.00 -16.10
CA ASN A 138 -5.65 3.09 -17.36
C ASN A 138 -5.81 4.54 -17.82
N LYS A 139 -6.12 5.46 -16.87
CA LYS A 139 -6.29 6.89 -17.15
C LYS A 139 -5.04 7.52 -17.79
N TYR A 140 -3.85 7.14 -17.32
CA TYR A 140 -2.58 7.72 -17.78
C TYR A 140 -1.77 6.78 -18.68
N GLY A 141 -2.33 5.64 -19.10
CA GLY A 141 -1.72 4.74 -20.08
C GLY A 141 -0.55 3.88 -19.57
N PHE A 142 -0.37 3.73 -18.26
CA PHE A 142 0.70 2.90 -17.70
C PHE A 142 0.46 1.40 -17.97
N LYS A 143 1.54 0.66 -18.21
CA LYS A 143 1.54 -0.79 -18.48
C LYS A 143 2.04 -1.64 -17.31
N THR A 144 2.56 -0.99 -16.26
CA THR A 144 3.04 -1.68 -15.05
C THR A 144 1.97 -2.62 -14.48
N LYS A 145 2.37 -3.80 -14.03
CA LYS A 145 1.45 -4.88 -13.61
C LYS A 145 1.29 -4.96 -12.10
N LYS A 146 2.22 -4.39 -11.34
CA LYS A 146 2.28 -4.47 -9.88
C LYS A 146 2.48 -3.10 -9.25
N PHE A 147 2.16 -2.99 -7.97
CA PHE A 147 2.39 -1.79 -7.18
C PHE A 147 3.10 -2.11 -5.87
N TYR A 148 3.74 -1.11 -5.31
CA TYR A 148 4.29 -1.11 -3.96
C TYR A 148 3.26 -0.53 -3.00
N LEU A 149 3.21 -1.03 -1.77
CA LEU A 149 2.22 -0.61 -0.79
C LEU A 149 2.90 -0.15 0.50
N PHE A 150 2.58 1.05 0.95
CA PHE A 150 3.08 1.60 2.21
C PHE A 150 1.93 2.09 3.09
N GLY A 151 1.99 1.82 4.38
CA GLY A 151 1.09 2.41 5.36
C GLY A 151 1.79 2.62 6.70
N HIS A 152 1.41 3.70 7.41
CA HIS A 152 1.96 4.02 8.71
C HIS A 152 0.88 4.16 9.77
N SER A 153 1.13 3.69 10.99
CA SER A 153 0.15 3.75 12.11
C SER A 153 -1.12 2.94 11.79
N ALA A 154 -2.29 3.56 11.73
CA ALA A 154 -3.51 2.90 11.25
C ALA A 154 -3.33 2.38 9.81
N GLY A 155 -2.61 3.11 8.94
CA GLY A 155 -2.23 2.63 7.61
C GLY A 155 -1.32 1.39 7.66
N GLY A 156 -0.40 1.30 8.61
CA GLY A 156 0.38 0.08 8.86
C GLY A 156 -0.50 -1.09 9.29
N GLY A 157 -1.51 -0.79 10.13
CA GLY A 157 -2.58 -1.73 10.46
C GLY A 157 -3.37 -2.18 9.24
N PHE A 158 -3.66 -1.27 8.31
CA PHE A 158 -4.31 -1.60 7.04
C PHE A 158 -3.45 -2.51 6.18
N VAL A 159 -2.18 -2.17 5.96
CA VAL A 159 -1.30 -2.87 5.02
C VAL A 159 -1.08 -4.33 5.40
N HIS A 160 -0.75 -4.66 6.66
CA HIS A 160 -0.53 -6.07 7.00
C HIS A 160 -1.82 -6.91 6.87
N ARG A 161 -3.00 -6.32 7.14
CA ARG A 161 -4.30 -6.98 6.93
C ARG A 161 -4.64 -7.10 5.45
N TYR A 162 -4.35 -6.06 4.66
CA TYR A 162 -4.51 -6.11 3.21
C TYR A 162 -3.78 -7.31 2.61
N MET A 163 -2.52 -7.52 3.00
CA MET A 163 -1.72 -8.66 2.53
C MET A 163 -2.30 -10.02 2.94
N LEU A 164 -3.04 -10.08 4.06
CA LEU A 164 -3.76 -11.27 4.49
C LEU A 164 -5.04 -11.51 3.69
N PHE A 165 -5.88 -10.47 3.54
CA PHE A 165 -7.22 -10.60 2.95
C PHE A 165 -7.23 -10.55 1.43
N MET A 166 -6.17 -10.01 0.81
CA MET A 166 -6.00 -9.88 -0.62
C MET A 166 -4.73 -10.59 -1.11
N PRO A 167 -4.60 -11.92 -0.86
CA PRO A 167 -3.34 -12.65 -1.06
C PRO A 167 -2.91 -12.78 -2.52
N ASP A 168 -3.80 -12.50 -3.47
CA ASP A 168 -3.57 -12.56 -4.91
C ASP A 168 -3.47 -11.16 -5.55
N ALA A 169 -3.52 -10.09 -4.71
CA ALA A 169 -3.34 -8.72 -5.20
C ALA A 169 -1.94 -8.53 -5.82
N PRO A 170 -1.83 -7.69 -6.87
CA PRO A 170 -0.58 -7.49 -7.59
C PRO A 170 0.39 -6.58 -6.82
N VAL A 171 0.69 -6.93 -5.57
CA VAL A 171 1.66 -6.22 -4.73
C VAL A 171 3.06 -6.78 -5.00
N GLU A 172 4.02 -5.90 -5.32
CA GLU A 172 5.43 -6.27 -5.46
C GLU A 172 6.10 -6.42 -4.10
N LYS A 173 6.03 -5.36 -3.27
CA LYS A 173 6.47 -5.35 -1.88
C LYS A 173 5.55 -4.45 -1.05
N ALA A 174 5.40 -4.75 0.23
CA ALA A 174 4.60 -3.96 1.16
C ALA A 174 5.38 -3.59 2.42
N VAL A 175 5.11 -2.41 2.95
CA VAL A 175 5.64 -1.95 4.25
C VAL A 175 4.49 -1.57 5.18
N ALA A 176 4.36 -2.29 6.28
CA ALA A 176 3.49 -1.95 7.40
C ALA A 176 4.33 -1.26 8.50
N ALA A 177 4.27 0.07 8.52
CA ALA A 177 5.08 0.86 9.43
C ALA A 177 4.34 1.22 10.72
N ASN A 178 4.97 1.00 11.87
CA ASN A 178 4.47 1.35 13.20
C ASN A 178 2.98 1.03 13.43
N PRO A 179 2.50 -0.22 13.18
CA PRO A 179 1.09 -0.53 13.26
C PRO A 179 0.54 -0.28 14.68
N ALA A 180 -0.59 0.44 14.77
CA ALA A 180 -1.16 0.85 16.05
C ALA A 180 -1.71 -0.32 16.88
N PHE A 181 -2.22 -1.34 16.23
CA PHE A 181 -2.55 -2.66 16.72
C PHE A 181 -2.55 -3.65 15.55
N VAL A 182 -2.45 -4.94 15.83
CA VAL A 182 -2.17 -5.95 14.81
C VAL A 182 -3.18 -7.10 14.82
N THR A 183 -3.30 -7.78 13.68
CA THR A 183 -4.03 -9.05 13.56
C THR A 183 -3.03 -10.18 13.62
N LEU A 184 -3.19 -11.04 14.63
CA LEU A 184 -2.37 -12.25 14.78
C LEU A 184 -2.97 -13.41 13.97
N PRO A 185 -2.17 -14.40 13.52
CA PRO A 185 -2.66 -15.60 12.85
C PRO A 185 -3.33 -16.58 13.85
N ASP A 186 -4.26 -16.06 14.63
CA ASP A 186 -4.93 -16.76 15.72
C ASP A 186 -6.45 -16.89 15.45
N TYR A 187 -6.93 -18.12 15.33
CA TYR A 187 -8.34 -18.44 15.09
C TYR A 187 -9.20 -18.44 16.37
N LYS A 188 -8.63 -18.17 17.54
CA LYS A 188 -9.37 -18.09 18.81
C LYS A 188 -9.77 -16.66 19.14
N THR A 189 -9.01 -15.69 18.67
CA THR A 189 -9.21 -14.27 18.92
C THR A 189 -10.03 -13.64 17.80
N ASP A 190 -11.03 -12.85 18.16
CA ASP A 190 -11.90 -12.16 17.21
C ASP A 190 -11.12 -11.13 16.36
N TYR A 191 -11.52 -10.98 15.10
CA TYR A 191 -11.04 -9.92 14.24
C TYR A 191 -11.46 -8.56 14.82
N PRO A 192 -10.60 -7.51 14.82
CA PRO A 192 -9.36 -7.39 14.04
C PRO A 192 -8.07 -7.75 14.82
N PHE A 193 -8.13 -8.38 15.96
CA PHE A 193 -6.94 -8.78 16.76
C PHE A 193 -6.44 -10.19 16.44
N GLY A 194 -7.32 -11.09 16.04
CA GLY A 194 -7.06 -12.39 15.45
C GLY A 194 -7.86 -12.55 14.15
N VAL A 195 -8.10 -13.79 13.72
CA VAL A 195 -8.83 -14.12 12.49
C VAL A 195 -10.13 -14.90 12.72
N LYS A 196 -10.59 -15.00 13.96
CA LYS A 196 -11.90 -15.58 14.28
C LYS A 196 -13.01 -14.68 13.73
N ASN A 197 -14.13 -15.25 13.34
CA ASN A 197 -15.32 -14.61 12.80
C ASN A 197 -15.17 -13.97 11.41
N VAL A 198 -14.01 -14.15 10.74
CA VAL A 198 -13.77 -13.73 9.35
C VAL A 198 -13.37 -14.90 8.48
N LEU A 199 -13.55 -14.76 7.16
CA LEU A 199 -13.24 -15.83 6.20
C LEU A 199 -11.74 -15.78 5.84
N VAL A 200 -10.91 -16.39 6.69
CA VAL A 200 -9.49 -16.56 6.45
C VAL A 200 -9.17 -18.05 6.44
N SER A 201 -8.74 -18.57 5.28
CA SER A 201 -8.35 -19.97 5.12
C SER A 201 -6.87 -20.19 5.50
N ASP A 202 -6.50 -21.44 5.74
CA ASP A 202 -5.09 -21.83 5.93
C ASP A 202 -4.21 -21.45 4.72
N SER A 203 -4.76 -21.57 3.50
CA SER A 203 -4.08 -21.15 2.29
C SER A 203 -3.80 -19.65 2.26
N MET A 204 -4.74 -18.80 2.71
CA MET A 204 -4.53 -17.35 2.81
C MET A 204 -3.43 -17.03 3.83
N ILE A 205 -3.43 -17.68 4.97
CA ILE A 205 -2.37 -17.52 5.99
C ILE A 205 -1.00 -17.89 5.43
N LYS A 206 -0.89 -19.03 4.70
CA LYS A 206 0.38 -19.44 4.07
C LYS A 206 0.84 -18.45 2.99
N LYS A 207 -0.06 -17.95 2.16
CA LYS A 207 0.25 -16.90 1.17
C LYS A 207 0.69 -15.61 1.86
N TRP A 208 0.04 -15.22 2.97
CA TRP A 208 0.42 -14.06 3.76
C TRP A 208 1.85 -14.17 4.30
N PHE A 209 2.20 -15.32 4.91
CA PHE A 209 3.57 -15.57 5.38
C PHE A 209 4.60 -15.55 4.25
N ASN A 210 4.25 -16.02 3.06
CA ASN A 210 5.12 -16.05 1.89
C ASN A 210 5.15 -14.73 1.11
N SER A 211 4.39 -13.71 1.52
CA SER A 211 4.34 -12.42 0.83
C SER A 211 5.58 -11.55 1.14
N SER A 212 5.93 -10.64 0.23
CA SER A 212 7.00 -9.66 0.42
C SER A 212 6.51 -8.51 1.32
N LEU A 213 6.34 -8.78 2.61
CA LEU A 213 5.88 -7.83 3.63
C LEU A 213 7.02 -7.50 4.59
N ALA A 214 7.26 -6.21 4.84
CA ALA A 214 8.12 -5.78 5.93
C ALA A 214 7.36 -5.04 7.03
N ILE A 215 7.69 -5.38 8.27
CA ILE A 215 7.24 -4.66 9.45
C ILE A 215 8.34 -3.65 9.81
N PHE A 216 8.06 -2.36 9.61
CA PHE A 216 8.96 -1.26 9.94
C PHE A 216 8.58 -0.67 11.28
N LEU A 217 9.54 -0.53 12.18
CA LEU A 217 9.31 -0.02 13.53
C LEU A 217 10.34 1.04 13.88
N GLY A 218 9.88 2.23 14.24
CA GLY A 218 10.76 3.26 14.80
C GLY A 218 11.27 2.82 16.18
N ALA A 219 12.58 2.85 16.39
CA ALA A 219 13.20 2.42 17.65
C ALA A 219 12.71 3.24 18.86
N TYR A 220 12.30 4.49 18.63
CA TYR A 220 11.79 5.41 19.65
C TYR A 220 10.26 5.50 19.68
N ASP A 221 9.53 4.63 18.96
CA ASP A 221 8.06 4.56 19.01
C ASP A 221 7.57 3.81 20.27
N THR A 222 8.04 4.24 21.41
CA THR A 222 7.78 3.67 22.74
C THR A 222 6.88 4.52 23.62
N GLY A 223 6.50 5.75 23.15
CA GLY A 223 5.72 6.73 23.92
C GLY A 223 6.59 7.74 24.64
N PRO A 224 6.04 8.75 25.31
CA PRO A 224 4.64 9.17 25.33
C PRO A 224 4.18 9.75 23.97
N ARG A 225 2.87 9.89 23.78
CA ARG A 225 2.25 10.35 22.53
C ARG A 225 1.31 11.53 22.77
N THR A 226 1.24 12.44 21.80
CA THR A 226 0.26 13.53 21.78
C THR A 226 -1.17 13.04 21.47
N LYS A 227 -1.31 11.90 20.78
CA LYS A 227 -2.60 11.24 20.53
C LYS A 227 -2.59 9.84 21.13
N PRO A 228 -3.66 9.43 21.85
CA PRO A 228 -3.75 8.12 22.45
C PRO A 228 -3.57 7.01 21.39
N LEU A 229 -2.79 6.00 21.74
CA LEU A 229 -2.78 4.73 21.03
C LEU A 229 -4.08 3.99 21.37
N SER A 230 -4.56 3.13 20.43
CA SER A 230 -5.65 2.20 20.76
C SER A 230 -5.31 1.46 22.06
N ASN A 231 -6.17 1.61 23.08
CA ASN A 231 -5.91 1.17 24.45
C ASN A 231 -7.01 0.27 25.04
N GLY A 232 -7.91 -0.24 24.19
CA GLY A 232 -8.84 -1.30 24.60
C GLY A 232 -8.08 -2.53 25.14
N PRO A 233 -8.73 -3.42 25.92
CA PRO A 233 -8.06 -4.56 26.54
C PRO A 233 -7.24 -5.42 25.57
N MET A 234 -7.79 -5.73 24.41
CA MET A 234 -7.13 -6.51 23.36
C MET A 234 -5.89 -5.83 22.78
N ALA A 235 -5.96 -4.51 22.58
CA ALA A 235 -4.83 -3.74 22.08
C ALA A 235 -3.71 -3.61 23.13
N ARG A 236 -4.08 -3.47 24.42
CA ARG A 236 -3.09 -3.48 25.52
C ARG A 236 -2.40 -4.82 25.68
N ALA A 237 -3.12 -5.93 25.50
CA ALA A 237 -2.54 -7.27 25.52
C ALA A 237 -1.44 -7.48 24.47
N GLN A 238 -1.47 -6.73 23.36
CA GLN A 238 -0.42 -6.75 22.32
C GLN A 238 0.83 -5.95 22.69
N GLY A 239 0.80 -5.19 23.76
CA GLY A 239 1.92 -4.38 24.26
C GLY A 239 1.59 -2.90 24.40
N PRO A 240 2.46 -2.15 25.11
CA PRO A 240 2.20 -0.76 25.49
C PRO A 240 2.37 0.24 24.34
N ASN A 241 3.06 -0.11 23.25
CA ASN A 241 3.43 0.80 22.18
C ASN A 241 3.52 0.10 20.81
N CYS A 242 3.67 0.87 19.73
CA CYS A 242 3.74 0.29 18.38
C CYS A 242 4.98 -0.56 18.14
N LEU A 243 6.11 -0.22 18.76
CA LEU A 243 7.32 -1.03 18.66
C LEU A 243 7.07 -2.45 19.19
N SER A 244 6.48 -2.58 20.38
CA SER A 244 6.17 -3.91 20.96
C SER A 244 5.12 -4.66 20.16
N ARG A 245 4.06 -3.98 19.70
CA ARG A 245 2.97 -4.61 18.92
C ARG A 245 3.43 -5.10 17.56
N GLY A 246 4.28 -4.33 16.87
CA GLY A 246 4.84 -4.75 15.60
C GLY A 246 5.82 -5.92 15.74
N ARG A 247 6.63 -5.94 16.81
CA ARG A 247 7.50 -7.08 17.14
C ARG A 247 6.67 -8.34 17.46
N LEU A 248 5.58 -8.19 18.23
CA LEU A 248 4.66 -9.29 18.51
C LEU A 248 4.11 -9.88 17.21
N LEU A 249 3.59 -9.04 16.30
CA LEU A 249 3.07 -9.52 15.01
C LEU A 249 4.11 -10.35 14.26
N TYR A 250 5.32 -9.81 14.10
CA TYR A 250 6.37 -10.51 13.36
C TYR A 250 6.76 -11.84 13.99
N ASN A 251 6.95 -11.87 15.30
CA ASN A 251 7.36 -13.08 16.02
C ASN A 251 6.27 -14.15 15.99
N GLU A 252 5.02 -13.79 16.27
CA GLU A 252 3.89 -14.74 16.24
C GLU A 252 3.66 -15.29 14.83
N ALA A 253 3.76 -14.42 13.79
CA ALA A 253 3.64 -14.86 12.40
C ALA A 253 4.77 -15.82 12.01
N LYS A 254 6.01 -15.56 12.44
CA LYS A 254 7.18 -16.42 12.17
C LYS A 254 7.04 -17.79 12.85
N GLU A 255 6.65 -17.81 14.12
CA GLU A 255 6.44 -19.07 14.85
C GLU A 255 5.27 -19.86 14.28
N GLU A 256 4.19 -19.19 13.89
CA GLU A 256 3.03 -19.85 13.29
C GLU A 256 3.35 -20.40 11.90
N ALA A 257 4.16 -19.70 11.10
CA ALA A 257 4.65 -20.20 9.81
C ALA A 257 5.48 -21.48 9.99
N LYS A 258 6.36 -21.50 11.02
CA LYS A 258 7.16 -22.70 11.36
C LYS A 258 6.27 -23.87 11.74
N LYS A 259 5.25 -23.68 12.61
CA LYS A 259 4.29 -24.73 12.99
C LYS A 259 3.54 -25.28 11.78
N ARG A 260 3.18 -24.43 10.82
CA ARG A 260 2.48 -24.80 9.58
C ARG A 260 3.39 -25.33 8.49
N LYS A 261 4.71 -25.41 8.72
CA LYS A 261 5.71 -25.77 7.72
C LYS A 261 5.58 -24.92 6.45
N SER A 262 5.35 -23.62 6.62
CA SER A 262 5.19 -22.63 5.56
C SER A 262 6.45 -21.79 5.40
N ASN A 263 6.73 -21.32 4.18
CA ASN A 263 7.74 -20.29 3.96
C ASN A 263 7.35 -19.02 4.72
N PHE A 264 8.36 -18.26 5.14
CA PHE A 264 8.17 -16.97 5.81
C PHE A 264 9.12 -15.95 5.19
N ASN A 265 8.57 -15.02 4.42
CA ASN A 265 9.33 -14.04 3.63
C ASN A 265 9.19 -12.60 4.15
N TRP A 266 8.76 -12.43 5.38
CA TRP A 266 8.66 -11.11 5.97
C TRP A 266 10.01 -10.64 6.50
N ASP A 267 10.19 -9.31 6.48
CA ASP A 267 11.30 -8.64 7.13
C ASP A 267 10.84 -7.87 8.37
N LEU A 268 11.71 -7.78 9.38
CA LEU A 268 11.53 -6.89 10.53
C LEU A 268 12.66 -5.86 10.52
N ILE A 269 12.31 -4.60 10.32
CA ILE A 269 13.28 -3.50 10.22
C ILE A 269 13.01 -2.50 11.34
N ILE A 270 14.03 -2.35 12.21
CA ILE A 270 14.01 -1.34 13.28
C ILE A 270 14.76 -0.11 12.81
N VAL A 271 14.03 1.00 12.63
CA VAL A 271 14.59 2.26 12.15
C VAL A 271 15.18 3.03 13.34
N PRO A 272 16.52 3.24 13.38
CA PRO A 272 17.18 3.84 14.52
C PRO A 272 16.79 5.32 14.69
N ARG A 273 16.66 5.77 15.93
CA ARG A 273 16.36 7.18 16.31
C ARG A 273 15.07 7.76 15.73
N VAL A 274 14.15 6.93 15.24
CA VAL A 274 12.85 7.34 14.73
C VAL A 274 11.75 6.92 15.71
N GLY A 275 10.84 7.84 16.00
CA GLY A 275 9.60 7.59 16.75
C GLY A 275 8.41 7.32 15.85
N HIS A 276 7.23 7.81 16.23
CA HIS A 276 6.00 7.65 15.46
C HIS A 276 5.83 8.73 14.38
N ASP A 277 6.76 8.82 13.45
CA ASP A 277 6.75 9.82 12.38
C ASP A 277 6.90 9.18 11.00
N ASN A 278 5.86 9.30 10.16
CA ASN A 278 5.85 8.72 8.82
C ASN A 278 6.87 9.38 7.87
N ARG A 279 7.21 10.66 8.08
CA ARG A 279 8.17 11.39 7.24
C ARG A 279 9.58 10.86 7.45
N LEU A 280 9.90 10.52 8.70
CA LEU A 280 11.20 9.95 9.06
C LEU A 280 11.30 8.45 8.70
N ILE A 281 10.19 7.73 8.62
CA ILE A 281 10.14 6.33 8.16
C ILE A 281 10.22 6.23 6.63
N ALA A 282 9.59 7.15 5.89
CA ALA A 282 9.45 7.07 4.43
C ALA A 282 10.77 6.87 3.67
N PRO A 283 11.90 7.55 3.97
CA PRO A 283 13.17 7.32 3.28
C PRO A 283 13.71 5.89 3.42
N TYR A 284 13.60 5.30 4.61
CA TYR A 284 14.00 3.91 4.85
C TYR A 284 13.07 2.93 4.13
N ALA A 285 11.77 3.20 4.14
CA ALA A 285 10.79 2.40 3.42
C ALA A 285 11.01 2.50 1.90
N LYS A 286 11.37 3.68 1.35
CA LYS A 286 11.76 3.87 -0.05
C LYS A 286 12.90 2.92 -0.43
N THR A 287 13.97 2.94 0.36
CA THR A 287 15.14 2.08 0.13
C THR A 287 14.73 0.60 0.10
N TYR A 288 13.92 0.13 1.03
CA TYR A 288 13.45 -1.25 1.07
C TYR A 288 12.57 -1.60 -0.14
N LEU A 289 11.61 -0.74 -0.46
CA LEU A 289 10.63 -1.01 -1.52
C LEU A 289 11.30 -1.05 -2.90
N PHE A 290 12.18 -0.10 -3.21
CA PHE A 290 12.64 0.14 -4.58
C PHE A 290 14.05 -0.37 -4.88
N ASN A 291 14.89 -0.62 -3.87
CA ASN A 291 16.18 -1.24 -4.12
C ASN A 291 15.98 -2.74 -4.39
N ASN A 292 16.42 -3.18 -5.56
CA ASN A 292 16.55 -4.60 -5.83
C ASN A 292 17.59 -5.15 -4.86
N SER A 293 17.18 -6.04 -3.97
CA SER A 293 18.10 -6.84 -3.15
C SER A 293 18.78 -7.90 -4.03
N ASN A 294 19.63 -7.41 -4.98
CA ASN A 294 20.66 -8.21 -5.62
C ASN A 294 21.99 -7.83 -4.97
N SER A 295 22.12 -8.06 -3.67
CA SER A 295 23.42 -8.19 -3.03
C SER A 295 23.25 -8.88 -1.67
N THR A 296 23.79 -10.09 -1.61
CA THR A 296 24.17 -10.87 -0.42
C THR A 296 23.02 -11.48 0.40
N LYS A 297 22.65 -12.69 0.03
CA LYS A 297 22.45 -13.78 1.01
C LYS A 297 23.75 -14.56 1.13
#